data_a2ae771e187234a99e79dd22a155814f
#
_entry.id   a2ae771e187234a99e79dd22a155814f
#
_cell.length_a   1.000
_cell.length_b   1.000
_cell.length_c   1.000
_cell.angle_alpha   90.00
_cell.angle_beta   90.00
_cell.angle_gamma   90.00
#
_symmetry.space_group_name_H-M   'P 1'
#
loop_
_entity.id
_entity.type
_entity.pdbx_description
1 polymer ?
#
loop_
_entity_poly.entity_id
_entity_poly.type
_entity_poly.pdbx_seq_one_letter_code
_entity_poly.pdbx_strand_id
1 'polypeptide(L)'
;DEHGGLVPLTAKIAKNPRVARLIGAPIIHEGIAVHISPESDYYDKNEPKNNDYYTTFDERAAQLRALHDRGLKEAYIHLDGWGNHGYDNLHPDPFPPHEASGGAEGMKRLSDTARELGYIFGIHDQYRDYYYDAPSFDMDNACENEDGSHPFCSVWYGGPHSLLCATLAPEYVLRNYNTFEELGIVIEGSYLDVFSVVA
;
A
#
# COMPACT_ATOMS: atom_id res chain seq x y z
N ASP A 1 -8.43 -26.33 11.54
CA ASP A 1 -8.78 -27.44 10.66
C ASP A 1 -9.76 -28.39 11.39
N GLU A 2 -10.43 -29.27 10.65
CA GLU A 2 -11.44 -30.19 11.19
C GLU A 2 -10.90 -31.17 12.25
N HIS A 3 -9.60 -31.21 12.45
CA HIS A 3 -8.89 -32.10 13.35
C HIS A 3 -8.14 -31.37 14.48
N GLY A 4 -8.34 -30.05 14.63
CA GLY A 4 -7.74 -29.23 15.69
C GLY A 4 -6.23 -29.08 15.59
N GLY A 5 -5.61 -29.45 14.47
CA GLY A 5 -4.17 -29.29 14.22
C GLY A 5 -3.87 -28.03 13.43
N LEU A 6 -2.87 -27.25 13.87
CA LEU A 6 -2.35 -26.13 13.10
C LEU A 6 -1.57 -26.65 11.89
N VAL A 7 -2.16 -26.48 10.69
CA VAL A 7 -1.38 -26.69 9.46
C VAL A 7 -0.44 -25.52 9.30
N PRO A 8 0.89 -25.72 9.19
CA PRO A 8 1.82 -24.63 8.95
C PRO A 8 1.39 -23.77 7.76
N LEU A 9 1.39 -22.45 7.92
CA LEU A 9 1.01 -21.51 6.88
C LEU A 9 1.80 -21.76 5.58
N THR A 10 3.08 -22.08 5.70
CA THR A 10 3.97 -22.45 4.60
C THR A 10 3.47 -23.64 3.79
N ALA A 11 2.87 -24.66 4.43
CA ALA A 11 2.32 -25.81 3.73
C ALA A 11 1.03 -25.48 2.96
N LYS A 12 0.23 -24.51 3.43
CA LYS A 12 -0.93 -23.99 2.70
C LYS A 12 -0.51 -23.13 1.52
N ILE A 13 0.48 -22.25 1.74
CA ILE A 13 1.06 -21.37 0.73
C ILE A 13 1.68 -22.18 -0.41
N ALA A 14 2.48 -23.21 -0.10
CA ALA A 14 3.12 -24.07 -1.12
C ALA A 14 2.14 -24.80 -2.04
N LYS A 15 0.89 -24.96 -1.65
CA LYS A 15 -0.17 -25.57 -2.48
C LYS A 15 -0.82 -24.59 -3.46
N ASN A 16 -0.64 -23.29 -3.28
CA ASN A 16 -1.13 -22.28 -4.21
C ASN A 16 -0.04 -21.97 -5.26
N PRO A 17 -0.23 -22.32 -6.53
CA PRO A 17 0.83 -22.14 -7.54
C PRO A 17 1.19 -20.65 -7.75
N ARG A 18 0.27 -19.71 -7.50
CA ARG A 18 0.58 -18.27 -7.59
C ARG A 18 1.48 -17.82 -6.44
N VAL A 19 1.23 -18.32 -5.24
CA VAL A 19 1.99 -17.96 -4.04
C VAL A 19 3.30 -18.74 -3.95
N ALA A 20 3.32 -19.99 -4.45
CA ALA A 20 4.53 -20.81 -4.50
C ALA A 20 5.66 -20.13 -5.31
N ARG A 21 5.33 -19.34 -6.32
CA ARG A 21 6.31 -18.54 -7.10
C ARG A 21 7.00 -17.47 -6.25
N LEU A 22 6.40 -17.04 -5.13
CA LEU A 22 6.97 -16.03 -4.24
C LEU A 22 7.94 -16.60 -3.22
N ILE A 23 7.94 -17.93 -3.03
CA ILE A 23 8.84 -18.56 -2.06
C ILE A 23 10.28 -18.46 -2.57
N GLY A 24 11.05 -17.58 -1.90
CA GLY A 24 12.44 -17.32 -2.27
C GLY A 24 12.63 -16.32 -3.43
N ALA A 25 11.57 -15.77 -3.98
CA ALA A 25 11.69 -14.69 -4.96
C ALA A 25 12.24 -13.41 -4.29
N PRO A 26 13.11 -12.67 -4.97
CA PRO A 26 13.53 -11.35 -4.51
C PRO A 26 12.33 -10.40 -4.40
N ILE A 27 12.35 -9.56 -3.37
CA ILE A 27 11.41 -8.45 -3.23
C ILE A 27 12.10 -7.19 -3.72
N ILE A 28 11.49 -6.51 -4.67
CA ILE A 28 11.87 -5.16 -5.09
C ILE A 28 10.94 -4.20 -4.36
N HIS A 29 11.50 -3.47 -3.40
CA HIS A 29 10.77 -2.47 -2.63
C HIS A 29 11.08 -1.09 -3.22
N GLU A 30 10.06 -0.43 -3.77
CA GLU A 30 10.19 0.85 -4.47
C GLU A 30 9.12 1.83 -4.04
N GLY A 31 9.52 3.09 -3.78
CA GLY A 31 8.61 4.19 -3.47
C GLY A 31 8.31 5.04 -4.70
N ILE A 32 7.13 5.62 -4.76
CA ILE A 32 6.72 6.57 -5.80
C ILE A 32 6.78 7.99 -5.26
N ALA A 33 5.97 8.32 -4.26
CA ALA A 33 5.88 9.66 -3.71
C ALA A 33 5.85 9.65 -2.19
N VAL A 34 6.34 10.73 -1.62
CA VAL A 34 6.25 11.05 -0.20
C VAL A 34 5.80 12.49 -0.07
N HIS A 35 4.77 12.70 0.72
CA HIS A 35 4.35 14.00 1.25
C HIS A 35 4.27 13.88 2.77
N ILE A 36 5.06 14.67 3.48
CA ILE A 36 5.03 14.69 4.95
C ILE A 36 4.20 15.88 5.39
N SER A 37 3.09 15.61 6.07
CA SER A 37 2.20 16.63 6.61
C SER A 37 2.94 17.56 7.59
N PRO A 38 2.69 18.88 7.56
CA PRO A 38 3.22 19.81 8.56
C PRO A 38 2.88 19.46 10.01
N GLU A 39 1.85 18.64 10.23
CA GLU A 39 1.44 18.14 11.54
C GLU A 39 2.22 16.88 11.95
N SER A 40 2.98 16.29 11.03
CA SER A 40 3.78 15.10 11.29
C SER A 40 5.00 15.41 12.15
N ASP A 41 5.33 14.49 13.06
CA ASP A 41 6.57 14.53 13.83
C ASP A 41 7.83 14.37 12.96
N TYR A 42 7.67 13.89 11.73
CA TYR A 42 8.74 13.71 10.74
C TYR A 42 8.93 14.91 9.83
N TYR A 43 8.11 15.96 9.97
CA TYR A 43 8.19 17.14 9.12
C TYR A 43 9.50 17.92 9.34
N ASP A 44 10.29 18.08 8.28
CA ASP A 44 11.50 18.89 8.31
C ASP A 44 11.16 20.39 8.23
N LYS A 45 11.14 21.04 9.38
CA LYS A 45 10.85 22.48 9.52
C LYS A 45 12.00 23.37 9.01
N ASN A 46 13.23 22.81 8.93
CA ASN A 46 14.40 23.57 8.52
C ASN A 46 14.55 23.60 6.99
N GLU A 47 14.16 22.51 6.33
CA GLU A 47 14.22 22.34 4.88
C GLU A 47 12.87 21.83 4.35
N PRO A 48 11.82 22.69 4.30
CA PRO A 48 10.46 22.25 3.95
C PRO A 48 10.34 21.48 2.63
N LYS A 49 11.22 21.75 1.65
CA LYS A 49 11.29 21.04 0.37
C LYS A 49 11.63 19.54 0.50
N ASN A 50 12.20 19.12 1.64
CA ASN A 50 12.51 17.71 1.89
C ASN A 50 11.27 16.89 2.24
N ASN A 51 10.15 17.56 2.48
CA ASN A 51 8.89 16.88 2.86
C ASN A 51 8.06 16.43 1.65
N ASP A 52 8.45 16.87 0.44
CA ASP A 52 7.75 16.52 -0.79
C ASP A 52 8.76 16.06 -1.84
N TYR A 53 8.69 14.78 -2.22
CA TYR A 53 9.50 14.25 -3.31
C TYR A 53 8.82 13.07 -3.97
N TYR A 54 9.12 12.84 -5.23
CA TYR A 54 8.57 11.73 -5.98
C TYR A 54 9.50 11.28 -7.11
N THR A 55 9.21 10.11 -7.62
CA THR A 55 9.67 9.59 -8.91
C THR A 55 8.47 9.22 -9.76
N THR A 56 8.64 9.11 -11.06
CA THR A 56 7.53 8.73 -11.93
C THR A 56 7.36 7.21 -12.02
N PHE A 57 6.14 6.76 -12.28
CA PHE A 57 5.86 5.36 -12.57
C PHE A 57 6.65 4.85 -13.79
N ASP A 58 6.85 5.72 -14.78
CA ASP A 58 7.62 5.36 -16.00
C ASP A 58 9.12 5.19 -15.69
N GLU A 59 9.70 5.99 -14.79
CA GLU A 59 11.08 5.79 -14.33
C GLU A 59 11.22 4.46 -13.59
N ARG A 60 10.25 4.09 -12.74
CA ARG A 60 10.23 2.77 -12.08
C ARG A 60 10.10 1.63 -13.09
N ALA A 61 9.25 1.77 -14.10
CA ALA A 61 9.14 0.79 -15.18
C ALA A 61 10.46 0.60 -15.93
N ALA A 62 11.18 1.69 -16.21
CA ALA A 62 12.51 1.62 -16.85
C ALA A 62 13.54 0.91 -15.96
N GLN A 63 13.52 1.15 -14.64
CA GLN A 63 14.38 0.46 -13.68
C GLN A 63 14.09 -1.04 -13.63
N LEU A 64 12.82 -1.45 -13.63
CA LEU A 64 12.45 -2.88 -13.69
C LEU A 64 12.97 -3.56 -14.96
N ARG A 65 12.87 -2.91 -16.12
CA ARG A 65 13.44 -3.42 -17.37
C ARG A 65 14.95 -3.59 -17.27
N ALA A 66 15.66 -2.61 -16.72
CA ALA A 66 17.10 -2.68 -16.53
C ALA A 66 17.53 -3.81 -15.58
N LEU A 67 16.78 -4.08 -14.51
CA LEU A 67 17.02 -5.20 -13.60
C LEU A 67 16.79 -6.54 -14.32
N HIS A 68 15.72 -6.65 -15.09
CA HIS A 68 15.42 -7.84 -15.88
C HIS A 68 16.51 -8.13 -16.89
N ASP A 69 17.04 -7.12 -17.60
CA ASP A 69 18.12 -7.25 -18.58
C ASP A 69 19.43 -7.70 -17.93
N ARG A 70 19.62 -7.34 -16.65
CA ARG A 70 20.75 -7.79 -15.83
C ARG A 70 20.58 -9.21 -15.27
N GLY A 71 19.47 -9.88 -15.55
CA GLY A 71 19.24 -11.28 -15.20
C GLY A 71 18.28 -11.54 -14.06
N LEU A 72 17.68 -10.51 -13.45
CA LEU A 72 16.60 -10.69 -12.48
C LEU A 72 15.32 -11.06 -13.23
N LYS A 73 14.97 -12.34 -13.26
CA LYS A 73 13.84 -12.85 -14.07
C LYS A 73 12.55 -13.05 -13.29
N GLU A 74 12.63 -13.11 -11.99
CA GLU A 74 11.47 -13.28 -11.09
C GLU A 74 11.63 -12.35 -9.88
N ALA A 75 10.57 -11.63 -9.52
CA ALA A 75 10.52 -10.78 -8.33
C ALA A 75 9.08 -10.52 -7.92
N TYR A 76 8.90 -10.18 -6.65
CA TYR A 76 7.72 -9.52 -6.14
C TYR A 76 8.00 -8.03 -6.02
N ILE A 77 7.15 -7.21 -6.61
CA ILE A 77 7.21 -5.76 -6.46
C ILE A 77 6.37 -5.36 -5.26
N HIS A 78 6.96 -4.61 -4.35
CA HIS A 78 6.28 -3.93 -3.26
C HIS A 78 6.37 -2.43 -3.54
N LEU A 79 5.28 -1.84 -4.01
CA LEU A 79 5.23 -0.44 -4.40
C LEU A 79 4.61 0.41 -3.32
N ASP A 80 5.42 1.29 -2.71
CA ASP A 80 4.97 2.26 -1.73
C ASP A 80 4.60 3.60 -2.37
N GLY A 81 3.84 4.41 -1.64
CA GLY A 81 3.61 5.80 -1.98
C GLY A 81 2.94 6.04 -3.33
N TRP A 82 2.21 5.05 -3.82
CA TRP A 82 1.54 5.12 -5.11
C TRP A 82 0.30 6.03 -5.13
N GLY A 83 -0.30 6.29 -3.95
CA GLY A 83 -1.54 7.05 -3.81
C GLY A 83 -1.34 8.56 -3.88
N ASN A 84 -2.44 9.29 -3.79
CA ASN A 84 -2.58 10.73 -4.05
C ASN A 84 -1.53 11.60 -3.34
N HIS A 85 -1.36 11.42 -2.03
CA HIS A 85 -0.37 12.14 -1.23
C HIS A 85 0.88 11.30 -0.92
N GLY A 86 1.07 10.17 -1.62
CA GLY A 86 2.24 9.32 -1.42
C GLY A 86 2.13 8.39 -0.21
N TYR A 87 3.30 8.06 0.34
CA TYR A 87 3.44 7.05 1.37
C TYR A 87 2.70 7.42 2.65
N ASP A 88 1.94 6.46 3.19
CA ASP A 88 1.20 6.55 4.45
C ASP A 88 0.39 7.85 4.61
N ASN A 89 -0.43 8.13 3.60
CA ASN A 89 -1.30 9.28 3.58
C ASN A 89 -2.74 8.91 3.23
N LEU A 90 -3.69 9.63 3.83
CA LEU A 90 -5.12 9.61 3.51
C LEU A 90 -5.79 8.23 3.61
N HIS A 91 -5.16 7.23 4.21
CA HIS A 91 -5.80 5.92 4.34
C HIS A 91 -7.12 6.03 5.13
N PRO A 92 -8.18 5.33 4.66
CA PRO A 92 -8.20 4.34 3.58
C PRO A 92 -8.54 4.89 2.19
N ASP A 93 -8.29 6.18 1.90
CA ASP A 93 -8.63 6.86 0.64
C ASP A 93 -7.38 7.21 -0.20
N PRO A 94 -6.59 6.22 -0.68
CA PRO A 94 -5.34 6.50 -1.38
C PRO A 94 -5.53 7.04 -2.81
N PHE A 95 -6.72 6.93 -3.39
CA PHE A 95 -6.99 7.34 -4.78
C PHE A 95 -7.16 8.86 -4.94
N PRO A 96 -6.83 9.38 -6.14
CA PRO A 96 -6.25 8.71 -7.31
C PRO A 96 -4.76 8.34 -7.09
N PRO A 97 -4.14 7.51 -7.96
CA PRO A 97 -2.69 7.36 -7.98
C PRO A 97 -1.99 8.71 -8.18
N HIS A 98 -0.79 8.87 -7.61
CA HIS A 98 -0.07 10.15 -7.55
C HIS A 98 0.06 10.82 -8.92
N GLU A 99 -0.61 11.95 -9.09
CA GLU A 99 -0.78 12.63 -10.39
C GLU A 99 0.56 13.09 -11.00
N ALA A 100 1.41 13.74 -10.20
CA ALA A 100 2.70 14.22 -10.68
C ALA A 100 3.65 13.09 -11.08
N SER A 101 3.44 11.88 -10.59
CA SER A 101 4.19 10.68 -10.97
C SER A 101 3.67 10.00 -12.25
N GLY A 102 2.57 10.51 -12.83
CA GLY A 102 1.95 9.99 -14.05
C GLY A 102 0.54 9.46 -13.87
N GLY A 103 -0.04 9.60 -12.66
CA GLY A 103 -1.42 9.25 -12.38
C GLY A 103 -1.77 7.79 -12.65
N ALA A 104 -3.06 7.53 -12.86
CA ALA A 104 -3.57 6.17 -13.11
C ALA A 104 -2.95 5.53 -14.37
N GLU A 105 -2.76 6.28 -15.43
CA GLU A 105 -2.14 5.79 -16.67
C GLU A 105 -0.68 5.39 -16.47
N GLY A 106 0.09 6.16 -15.69
CA GLY A 106 1.47 5.83 -15.34
C GLY A 106 1.54 4.56 -14.50
N MET A 107 0.70 4.45 -13.47
CA MET A 107 0.64 3.25 -12.62
C MET A 107 0.22 2.02 -13.41
N LYS A 108 -0.74 2.17 -14.35
CA LYS A 108 -1.13 1.09 -15.25
C LYS A 108 0.05 0.60 -16.09
N ARG A 109 0.80 1.52 -16.71
CA ARG A 109 1.98 1.14 -17.49
C ARG A 109 3.05 0.43 -16.66
N LEU A 110 3.25 0.86 -15.39
CA LEU A 110 4.18 0.17 -14.49
C LEU A 110 3.69 -1.26 -14.17
N SER A 111 2.41 -1.43 -13.82
CA SER A 111 1.80 -2.74 -13.58
C SER A 111 1.94 -3.66 -14.80
N ASP A 112 1.57 -3.17 -15.98
CA ASP A 112 1.69 -3.92 -17.23
C ASP A 112 3.16 -4.32 -17.49
N THR A 113 4.11 -3.39 -17.31
CA THR A 113 5.55 -3.66 -17.44
C THR A 113 6.03 -4.75 -16.49
N ALA A 114 5.68 -4.68 -15.21
CA ALA A 114 6.07 -5.69 -14.23
C ALA A 114 5.58 -7.09 -14.65
N ARG A 115 4.34 -7.19 -15.09
CA ARG A 115 3.73 -8.45 -15.55
C ARG A 115 4.35 -8.97 -16.84
N GLU A 116 4.64 -8.10 -17.82
CA GLU A 116 5.37 -8.46 -19.05
C GLU A 116 6.76 -9.05 -18.76
N LEU A 117 7.43 -8.55 -17.72
CA LEU A 117 8.74 -9.03 -17.28
C LEU A 117 8.66 -10.32 -16.44
N GLY A 118 7.44 -10.80 -16.13
CA GLY A 118 7.22 -11.98 -15.30
C GLY A 118 7.27 -11.72 -13.79
N TYR A 119 7.30 -10.47 -13.38
CA TYR A 119 7.21 -10.07 -11.97
C TYR A 119 5.78 -10.11 -11.47
N ILE A 120 5.60 -10.20 -10.16
CA ILE A 120 4.32 -10.07 -9.50
C ILE A 120 4.19 -8.64 -9.00
N PHE A 121 3.18 -7.92 -9.48
CA PHE A 121 2.95 -6.53 -9.10
C PHE A 121 2.10 -6.44 -7.85
N GLY A 122 2.71 -5.97 -6.76
CA GLY A 122 2.08 -5.76 -5.48
C GLY A 122 2.23 -4.33 -5.00
N ILE A 123 1.35 -3.94 -4.09
CA ILE A 123 1.29 -2.59 -3.52
C ILE A 123 1.39 -2.64 -2.00
N HIS A 124 1.87 -1.55 -1.42
CA HIS A 124 1.60 -1.19 -0.03
C HIS A 124 0.14 -0.80 0.10
N ASP A 125 -0.54 -1.38 1.07
CA ASP A 125 -1.95 -1.21 1.32
C ASP A 125 -2.20 -1.12 2.83
N GLN A 126 -3.19 -0.33 3.25
CA GLN A 126 -3.37 -0.06 4.67
C GLN A 126 -4.83 0.30 4.97
N TYR A 127 -5.41 -0.37 5.98
CA TYR A 127 -6.82 -0.22 6.38
C TYR A 127 -6.97 -0.19 7.92
N ARG A 128 -5.92 0.22 8.63
CA ARG A 128 -5.91 0.37 10.07
C ARG A 128 -5.82 1.83 10.50
N ASP A 129 -4.83 2.55 9.96
CA ASP A 129 -4.65 3.95 10.29
C ASP A 129 -5.70 4.78 9.56
N TYR A 130 -6.48 5.53 10.33
CA TYR A 130 -7.59 6.30 9.82
C TYR A 130 -7.24 7.78 9.95
N TYR A 131 -6.69 8.33 8.88
CA TYR A 131 -6.19 9.71 8.87
C TYR A 131 -7.34 10.70 8.96
N TYR A 132 -7.18 11.72 9.80
CA TYR A 132 -8.21 12.74 9.99
C TYR A 132 -8.48 13.56 8.73
N ASP A 133 -7.50 13.68 7.84
CA ASP A 133 -7.63 14.36 6.54
C ASP A 133 -8.15 13.44 5.42
N ALA A 134 -8.39 12.15 5.71
CA ALA A 134 -8.95 11.24 4.70
C ALA A 134 -10.36 11.70 4.31
N PRO A 135 -10.71 11.73 3.00
CA PRO A 135 -12.02 12.17 2.53
C PRO A 135 -13.21 11.41 3.14
N SER A 136 -13.03 10.14 3.49
CA SER A 136 -14.06 9.32 4.14
C SER A 136 -13.99 9.34 5.65
N PHE A 137 -13.14 10.21 6.25
CA PHE A 137 -13.01 10.23 7.70
C PHE A 137 -14.34 10.57 8.37
N ASP A 138 -14.76 9.70 9.26
CA ASP A 138 -15.92 9.87 10.15
C ASP A 138 -15.57 9.22 11.48
N MET A 139 -15.69 9.99 12.57
CA MET A 139 -15.37 9.50 13.90
C MET A 139 -16.22 8.28 14.30
N ASP A 140 -17.45 8.19 13.81
CA ASP A 140 -18.34 7.05 14.05
C ASP A 140 -17.83 5.75 13.43
N ASN A 141 -16.90 5.83 12.46
CA ASN A 141 -16.23 4.70 11.84
C ASN A 141 -14.89 4.33 12.50
N ALA A 142 -14.42 5.15 13.42
CA ALA A 142 -13.21 4.86 14.19
C ALA A 142 -13.49 3.84 15.30
N CYS A 143 -12.44 3.13 15.72
CA CYS A 143 -12.53 2.26 16.90
C CYS A 143 -12.95 3.09 18.13
N GLU A 144 -13.74 2.48 19.01
CA GLU A 144 -14.18 3.05 20.27
C GLU A 144 -13.65 2.19 21.43
N ASN A 145 -13.12 2.84 22.44
CA ASN A 145 -12.71 2.20 23.69
C ASN A 145 -13.94 1.86 24.54
N GLU A 146 -13.77 1.02 25.57
CA GLU A 146 -14.86 0.64 26.50
C GLU A 146 -15.49 1.85 27.23
N ASP A 147 -14.77 2.96 27.36
CA ASP A 147 -15.25 4.19 28.00
C ASP A 147 -15.93 5.16 27.03
N GLY A 148 -16.10 4.78 25.75
CA GLY A 148 -16.70 5.60 24.70
C GLY A 148 -15.74 6.62 24.07
N SER A 149 -14.46 6.61 24.41
CA SER A 149 -13.47 7.45 23.77
C SER A 149 -12.92 6.79 22.51
N HIS A 150 -12.47 7.61 21.54
CA HIS A 150 -11.78 7.11 20.36
C HIS A 150 -10.26 7.17 20.56
N PRO A 151 -9.52 6.08 20.23
CA PRO A 151 -8.08 6.10 20.41
C PRO A 151 -7.43 7.07 19.41
N PHE A 152 -6.56 7.93 19.93
CA PHE A 152 -5.54 8.57 19.12
C PHE A 152 -4.42 7.57 18.89
N CYS A 153 -4.14 7.23 17.65
CA CYS A 153 -3.14 6.21 17.37
C CYS A 153 -1.73 6.78 17.35
N SER A 154 -1.49 7.72 16.45
CA SER A 154 -0.15 8.28 16.22
C SER A 154 -0.21 9.52 15.33
N VAL A 155 0.98 10.10 15.09
CA VAL A 155 1.20 11.14 14.08
C VAL A 155 2.29 10.62 13.16
N TRP A 156 1.91 10.17 11.96
CA TRP A 156 2.82 9.60 10.99
C TRP A 156 3.01 10.56 9.79
N TYR A 157 3.44 10.08 8.63
CA TYR A 157 3.71 10.95 7.47
C TYR A 157 2.49 11.76 7.04
N GLY A 158 1.32 11.16 6.97
CA GLY A 158 0.07 11.83 6.63
C GLY A 158 -0.53 12.69 7.75
N GLY A 159 0.14 12.82 8.89
CA GLY A 159 -0.36 13.57 10.04
C GLY A 159 -1.06 12.71 11.08
N PRO A 160 -1.93 13.31 11.92
CA PRO A 160 -2.61 12.60 13.00
C PRO A 160 -3.68 11.64 12.47
N HIS A 161 -3.83 10.51 13.15
CA HIS A 161 -4.81 9.49 12.80
C HIS A 161 -5.33 8.72 14.00
N SER A 162 -6.55 8.22 13.86
CA SER A 162 -7.18 7.26 14.76
C SER A 162 -7.04 5.84 14.18
N LEU A 163 -7.82 4.91 14.68
CA LEU A 163 -7.91 3.53 14.18
C LEU A 163 -9.25 3.33 13.48
N LEU A 164 -9.24 2.89 12.23
CA LEU A 164 -10.44 2.45 11.54
C LEU A 164 -10.99 1.19 12.23
N CYS A 165 -12.31 1.14 12.45
CA CYS A 165 -12.94 -0.07 12.92
C CYS A 165 -12.70 -1.21 11.92
N ALA A 166 -12.03 -2.28 12.37
CA ALA A 166 -11.60 -3.38 11.51
C ALA A 166 -12.76 -4.08 10.78
N THR A 167 -13.99 -4.02 11.32
CA THR A 167 -15.19 -4.57 10.67
C THR A 167 -15.59 -3.82 9.40
N LEU A 168 -15.15 -2.56 9.24
CA LEU A 168 -15.39 -1.72 8.06
C LEU A 168 -14.31 -1.87 6.99
N ALA A 169 -13.12 -2.37 7.36
CA ALA A 169 -12.01 -2.53 6.42
C ALA A 169 -12.39 -3.28 5.13
N PRO A 170 -13.20 -4.37 5.15
CA PRO A 170 -13.60 -5.07 3.93
C PRO A 170 -14.34 -4.19 2.90
N GLU A 171 -15.12 -3.21 3.33
CA GLU A 171 -15.85 -2.30 2.45
C GLU A 171 -14.87 -1.37 1.71
N TYR A 172 -13.89 -0.83 2.42
CA TYR A 172 -12.84 0.01 1.84
C TYR A 172 -11.93 -0.78 0.91
N VAL A 173 -11.55 -2.01 1.29
CA VAL A 173 -10.81 -2.93 0.41
C VAL A 173 -11.57 -3.14 -0.90
N LEU A 174 -12.84 -3.53 -0.82
CA LEU A 174 -13.67 -3.79 -2.00
C LEU A 174 -13.77 -2.55 -2.89
N ARG A 175 -14.04 -1.38 -2.30
CA ARG A 175 -14.08 -0.10 -3.03
C ARG A 175 -12.78 0.17 -3.78
N ASN A 176 -11.64 0.06 -3.08
CA ASN A 176 -10.34 0.40 -3.65
C ASN A 176 -9.95 -0.59 -4.77
N TYR A 177 -10.19 -1.88 -4.60
CA TYR A 177 -9.89 -2.88 -5.64
C TYR A 177 -10.83 -2.79 -6.84
N ASN A 178 -12.11 -2.43 -6.66
CA ASN A 178 -13.00 -2.09 -7.76
C ASN A 178 -12.49 -0.89 -8.55
N THR A 179 -11.95 0.13 -7.86
CA THR A 179 -11.33 1.29 -8.53
C THR A 179 -10.12 0.89 -9.37
N PHE A 180 -9.25 -0.01 -8.88
CA PHE A 180 -8.15 -0.55 -9.68
C PHE A 180 -8.67 -1.26 -10.93
N GLU A 181 -9.71 -2.07 -10.80
CA GLU A 181 -10.32 -2.79 -11.92
C GLU A 181 -10.89 -1.81 -12.96
N GLU A 182 -11.62 -0.78 -12.53
CA GLU A 182 -12.16 0.27 -13.39
C GLU A 182 -11.07 1.04 -14.15
N LEU A 183 -9.92 1.28 -13.50
CA LEU A 183 -8.75 1.93 -14.10
C LEU A 183 -7.92 0.95 -14.98
N GLY A 184 -8.25 -0.33 -14.99
CA GLY A 184 -7.50 -1.35 -15.71
C GLY A 184 -6.10 -1.61 -15.15
N ILE A 185 -5.88 -1.31 -13.86
CA ILE A 185 -4.63 -1.56 -13.14
C ILE A 185 -4.72 -2.94 -12.48
N VAL A 186 -3.84 -3.86 -12.85
CA VAL A 186 -3.85 -5.20 -12.28
C VAL A 186 -2.92 -5.26 -11.06
N ILE A 187 -3.51 -5.57 -9.92
CA ILE A 187 -2.80 -5.81 -8.66
C ILE A 187 -2.80 -7.32 -8.38
N GLU A 188 -1.62 -7.91 -8.20
CA GLU A 188 -1.47 -9.35 -7.97
C GLU A 188 -1.07 -9.69 -6.52
N GLY A 189 -0.69 -8.67 -5.74
CA GLY A 189 -0.33 -8.80 -4.33
C GLY A 189 -0.61 -7.54 -3.55
N SER A 190 -0.79 -7.70 -2.24
CA SER A 190 -0.97 -6.60 -1.30
C SER A 190 -0.13 -6.86 -0.06
N TYR A 191 0.61 -5.86 0.37
CA TYR A 191 1.22 -5.82 1.69
C TYR A 191 0.31 -5.00 2.59
N LEU A 192 -0.41 -5.69 3.47
CA LEU A 192 -1.29 -5.05 4.46
C LEU A 192 -0.44 -4.59 5.64
N ASP A 193 -0.05 -3.32 5.60
CA ASP A 193 0.76 -2.74 6.66
C ASP A 193 -0.04 -2.61 7.95
N VAL A 194 0.63 -2.84 9.08
CA VAL A 194 0.15 -2.73 10.47
C VAL A 194 -1.20 -3.40 10.80
N PHE A 195 -1.89 -4.00 9.84
CA PHE A 195 -3.24 -4.55 10.01
C PHE A 195 -3.31 -5.69 11.04
N SER A 196 -2.23 -6.43 11.22
CA SER A 196 -2.15 -7.56 12.16
C SER A 196 -1.42 -7.22 13.48
N VAL A 197 -1.04 -5.97 13.69
CA VAL A 197 -0.19 -5.56 14.84
C VAL A 197 -1.01 -5.19 16.07
N VAL A 198 -2.31 -4.96 15.90
CA VAL A 198 -3.21 -4.57 17.01
C VAL A 198 -3.98 -5.78 17.48
N ALA A 199 -3.85 -6.07 18.76
CA ALA A 199 -4.66 -7.06 19.45
C ALA A 199 -5.94 -6.42 19.96
#